data_3400b0c09c61a74bf658f15b083ea000
#
_entry.id   3400b0c09c61a74bf658f15b083ea000
#
_cell.length_a   1.000
_cell.length_b   1.000
_cell.length_c   1.000
_cell.angle_alpha   90.00
_cell.angle_beta   90.00
_cell.angle_gamma   90.00
#
_symmetry.space_group_name_H-M   'P 1'
#
loop_
_entity.id
_entity.type
_entity.pdbx_description
1 polymer ?
#
loop_
_entity_poly.entity_id
_entity_poly.type
_entity_poly.pdbx_seq_one_letter_code
_entity_poly.pdbx_strand_id
1 'polypeptide(L)'
;KVREERVLADRKLAKSGGQVDELLAACWEETLDPGPYALAEGAQLDLGKVLQGDRFFALLMVRAQTYGPEYAFGVSCRNDNCRARIDWEIDLTKLPVRKLSEESRAAFVGGNRFETTLPDAGKKVAFKLLTGDDERKLPALQRSAPDKLLSAVLAYRVLEIDGVDAKAKRQFLEDLTMRDADFLVDEFDRVDCGVDTTIE
;
A
#
# COMPACT_ATOMS: atom_id res chain seq x y z
N LYS A 1 -11.85 14.82 -15.74
CA LYS A 1 -12.93 15.77 -16.16
C LYS A 1 -13.69 16.23 -14.93
N VAL A 2 -14.40 17.37 -14.98
CA VAL A 2 -15.17 17.93 -13.82
C VAL A 2 -16.16 16.92 -13.22
N ARG A 3 -16.67 15.99 -14.00
CA ARG A 3 -17.59 14.95 -13.50
C ARG A 3 -16.94 14.01 -12.47
N GLU A 4 -15.63 13.80 -12.51
CA GLU A 4 -14.89 12.95 -11.57
C GLU A 4 -14.72 13.61 -10.21
N GLU A 5 -14.91 14.94 -10.09
CA GLU A 5 -14.96 15.63 -8.79
C GLU A 5 -16.05 15.08 -7.87
N ARG A 6 -17.14 14.54 -8.44
CA ARG A 6 -18.19 13.90 -7.66
C ARG A 6 -17.71 12.71 -6.85
N VAL A 7 -16.74 11.96 -7.39
CA VAL A 7 -16.13 10.82 -6.69
C VAL A 7 -15.38 11.31 -5.46
N LEU A 8 -14.62 12.40 -5.59
CA LEU A 8 -13.86 12.99 -4.48
C LEU A 8 -14.76 13.63 -3.42
N ALA A 9 -15.94 14.13 -3.82
CA ALA A 9 -16.91 14.73 -2.91
C ALA A 9 -17.83 13.70 -2.22
N ASP A 10 -17.85 12.44 -2.66
CA ASP A 10 -18.72 11.42 -2.11
C ASP A 10 -18.24 10.90 -0.76
N ARG A 11 -18.92 11.35 0.32
CA ARG A 11 -18.62 10.96 1.69
C ARG A 11 -18.84 9.47 1.99
N LYS A 12 -19.72 8.79 1.23
CA LYS A 12 -19.96 7.35 1.42
C LYS A 12 -18.77 6.56 0.86
N LEU A 13 -18.28 6.92 -0.32
CA LEU A 13 -17.09 6.34 -0.92
C LEU A 13 -15.85 6.57 -0.05
N ALA A 14 -15.67 7.78 0.48
CA ALA A 14 -14.57 8.08 1.40
C ALA A 14 -14.62 7.21 2.67
N LYS A 15 -15.82 7.00 3.24
CA LYS A 15 -15.98 6.15 4.43
C LYS A 15 -15.79 4.65 4.15
N SER A 16 -16.15 4.18 2.97
CA SER A 16 -16.03 2.77 2.58
C SER A 16 -14.63 2.40 2.06
N GLY A 17 -13.76 3.38 1.79
CA GLY A 17 -12.47 3.16 1.13
C GLY A 17 -12.55 2.96 -0.38
N GLY A 18 -13.75 3.06 -0.99
CA GLY A 18 -13.95 2.86 -2.43
C GLY A 18 -13.63 4.06 -3.31
N GLN A 19 -13.27 5.21 -2.72
CA GLN A 19 -13.03 6.45 -3.45
C GLN A 19 -11.88 6.33 -4.45
N VAL A 20 -10.81 5.64 -4.07
CA VAL A 20 -9.64 5.42 -4.94
C VAL A 20 -10.01 4.52 -6.12
N ASP A 21 -10.79 3.46 -5.88
CA ASP A 21 -11.24 2.54 -6.94
C ASP A 21 -12.06 3.28 -8.00
N GLU A 22 -13.06 4.04 -7.56
CA GLU A 22 -13.95 4.78 -8.45
C GLU A 22 -13.18 5.86 -9.23
N LEU A 23 -12.22 6.54 -8.58
CA LEU A 23 -11.40 7.55 -9.25
C LEU A 23 -10.50 6.93 -10.31
N LEU A 24 -9.80 5.85 -9.97
CA LEU A 24 -8.94 5.14 -10.92
C LEU A 24 -9.77 4.55 -12.06
N ALA A 25 -10.90 3.89 -11.78
CA ALA A 25 -11.77 3.34 -12.81
C ALA A 25 -12.31 4.42 -13.77
N ALA A 26 -12.64 5.61 -13.25
CA ALA A 26 -13.11 6.73 -14.07
C ALA A 26 -12.01 7.33 -14.97
N CYS A 27 -10.73 7.15 -14.61
CA CYS A 27 -9.57 7.66 -15.35
C CYS A 27 -8.85 6.59 -16.18
N TRP A 28 -9.16 5.30 -15.98
CA TRP A 28 -8.52 4.18 -16.66
C TRP A 28 -9.23 3.87 -17.96
N GLU A 29 -8.63 4.20 -19.09
CA GLU A 29 -9.23 4.01 -20.41
C GLU A 29 -8.93 2.60 -20.95
N GLU A 30 -7.65 2.20 -20.95
CA GLU A 30 -7.22 0.88 -21.41
C GLU A 30 -5.94 0.42 -20.70
N THR A 31 -5.65 -0.86 -20.78
CA THR A 31 -4.41 -1.46 -20.26
C THR A 31 -3.61 -2.03 -21.43
N LEU A 32 -2.52 -1.37 -21.80
CA LEU A 32 -1.65 -1.79 -22.90
C LEU A 32 -0.74 -2.96 -22.51
N ASP A 33 -0.20 -2.91 -21.29
CA ASP A 33 0.61 -3.99 -20.70
C ASP A 33 0.11 -4.24 -19.27
N PRO A 34 -0.48 -5.41 -19.00
CA PRO A 34 -0.99 -5.74 -17.68
C PRO A 34 0.13 -6.07 -16.67
N GLY A 35 1.38 -6.20 -17.10
CA GLY A 35 2.48 -6.55 -16.22
C GLY A 35 2.28 -7.89 -15.51
N PRO A 36 2.26 -7.94 -14.15
CA PRO A 36 2.06 -9.18 -13.42
C PRO A 36 0.58 -9.54 -13.19
N TYR A 37 -0.34 -8.70 -13.67
CA TYR A 37 -1.77 -8.87 -13.40
C TYR A 37 -2.45 -9.72 -14.47
N ALA A 38 -3.33 -10.63 -14.03
CA ALA A 38 -4.13 -11.41 -14.96
C ALA A 38 -5.13 -10.52 -15.69
N LEU A 39 -5.09 -10.55 -17.02
CA LEU A 39 -6.01 -9.81 -17.89
C LEU A 39 -6.44 -10.71 -19.04
N ALA A 40 -7.74 -10.96 -19.14
CA ALA A 40 -8.31 -11.64 -20.30
C ALA A 40 -8.40 -10.67 -21.50
N GLU A 41 -8.33 -11.20 -22.71
CA GLU A 41 -8.44 -10.41 -23.93
C GLU A 41 -9.76 -9.63 -23.96
N GLY A 42 -9.68 -8.32 -24.19
CA GLY A 42 -10.84 -7.41 -24.22
C GLY A 42 -11.46 -7.10 -22.85
N ALA A 43 -10.91 -7.62 -21.76
CA ALA A 43 -11.36 -7.30 -20.40
C ALA A 43 -10.71 -6.02 -19.86
N GLN A 44 -11.36 -5.39 -18.90
CA GLN A 44 -10.73 -4.33 -18.09
C GLN A 44 -9.94 -4.95 -16.95
N LEU A 45 -8.84 -4.28 -16.56
CA LEU A 45 -8.04 -4.68 -15.41
C LEU A 45 -8.87 -4.56 -14.11
N ASP A 46 -8.89 -5.63 -13.32
CA ASP A 46 -9.50 -5.61 -11.98
C ASP A 46 -8.61 -4.81 -11.03
N LEU A 47 -8.94 -3.54 -10.84
CA LEU A 47 -8.20 -2.62 -9.97
C LEU A 47 -8.18 -3.08 -8.50
N GLY A 48 -9.11 -3.93 -8.08
CA GLY A 48 -9.08 -4.55 -6.75
C GLY A 48 -7.93 -5.54 -6.59
N LYS A 49 -7.41 -6.11 -7.66
CA LYS A 49 -6.28 -7.04 -7.67
C LYS A 49 -4.92 -6.36 -7.91
N VAL A 50 -4.92 -5.10 -8.29
CA VAL A 50 -3.69 -4.32 -8.47
C VAL A 50 -3.06 -4.01 -7.13
N LEU A 51 -1.74 -4.11 -7.03
CA LEU A 51 -0.97 -3.80 -5.82
C LEU A 51 -1.16 -2.34 -5.38
N GLN A 52 -1.17 -2.13 -4.09
CA GLN A 52 -1.35 -0.79 -3.50
C GLN A 52 -0.30 0.21 -4.00
N GLY A 53 0.96 -0.23 -4.16
CA GLY A 53 2.03 0.62 -4.69
C GLY A 53 1.78 1.09 -6.12
N ASP A 54 1.32 0.21 -7.01
CA ASP A 54 1.00 0.56 -8.40
C ASP A 54 -0.26 1.46 -8.47
N ARG A 55 -1.25 1.22 -7.62
CA ARG A 55 -2.44 2.07 -7.51
C ARG A 55 -2.07 3.48 -7.05
N PHE A 56 -1.19 3.60 -6.06
CA PHE A 56 -0.69 4.88 -5.58
C PHE A 56 0.10 5.61 -6.68
N PHE A 57 0.97 4.91 -7.41
CA PHE A 57 1.65 5.47 -8.57
C PHE A 57 0.67 6.00 -9.61
N ALA A 58 -0.37 5.21 -9.95
CA ALA A 58 -1.41 5.63 -10.89
C ALA A 58 -2.13 6.90 -10.43
N LEU A 59 -2.46 7.02 -9.13
CA LEU A 59 -3.06 8.25 -8.57
C LEU A 59 -2.15 9.47 -8.73
N LEU A 60 -0.84 9.32 -8.46
CA LEU A 60 0.13 10.39 -8.64
C LEU A 60 0.20 10.83 -10.11
N MET A 61 0.17 9.86 -11.04
CA MET A 61 0.17 10.16 -12.47
C MET A 61 -1.13 10.85 -12.92
N VAL A 62 -2.30 10.42 -12.44
CA VAL A 62 -3.58 11.11 -12.69
C VAL A 62 -3.51 12.55 -12.16
N ARG A 63 -2.93 12.74 -10.96
CA ARG A 63 -2.74 14.08 -10.38
C ARG A 63 -1.80 14.94 -11.26
N ALA A 64 -0.65 14.39 -11.65
CA ALA A 64 0.34 15.10 -12.47
C ALA A 64 -0.22 15.48 -13.84
N GLN A 65 -0.98 14.59 -14.48
CA GLN A 65 -1.66 14.83 -15.75
C GLN A 65 -2.77 15.90 -15.68
N THR A 66 -3.42 16.00 -14.53
CA THR A 66 -4.58 16.90 -14.34
C THR A 66 -4.17 18.31 -13.98
N TYR A 67 -3.16 18.47 -13.12
CA TYR A 67 -2.80 19.75 -12.51
C TYR A 67 -1.34 20.17 -12.76
N GLY A 68 -0.59 19.39 -13.52
CA GLY A 68 0.85 19.54 -13.69
C GLY A 68 1.66 18.68 -12.73
N PRO A 69 2.94 18.45 -13.05
CA PRO A 69 3.80 17.58 -12.26
C PRO A 69 4.25 18.21 -10.93
N GLU A 70 4.24 19.53 -10.82
CA GLU A 70 4.67 20.23 -9.63
C GLU A 70 3.65 20.05 -8.49
N TYR A 71 4.13 19.66 -7.32
CA TYR A 71 3.34 19.50 -6.12
C TYR A 71 4.00 20.26 -4.95
N ALA A 72 3.37 21.36 -4.57
CA ALA A 72 3.82 22.17 -3.43
C ALA A 72 3.03 21.83 -2.17
N PHE A 73 3.73 21.68 -1.06
CA PHE A 73 3.12 21.44 0.25
C PHE A 73 3.96 22.02 1.37
N GLY A 74 3.33 22.31 2.50
CA GLY A 74 3.99 22.84 3.68
C GLY A 74 4.04 21.82 4.81
N VAL A 75 5.21 21.67 5.41
CA VAL A 75 5.42 20.88 6.62
C VAL A 75 5.88 21.80 7.76
N SER A 76 5.47 21.49 8.98
CA SER A 76 5.95 22.20 10.16
C SER A 76 7.14 21.46 10.75
N CYS A 77 8.18 22.19 11.12
CA CYS A 77 9.31 21.62 11.83
C CYS A 77 8.82 20.93 13.12
N ARG A 78 9.25 19.69 13.33
CA ARG A 78 8.87 18.89 14.50
C ARG A 78 9.59 19.29 15.79
N ASN A 79 10.59 20.17 15.70
CA ASN A 79 11.28 20.69 16.87
C ASN A 79 10.36 21.69 17.59
N ASP A 80 10.00 21.37 18.84
CA ASP A 80 9.07 22.18 19.66
C ASP A 80 9.51 23.63 19.83
N ASN A 81 10.81 23.90 19.78
CA ASN A 81 11.36 25.25 19.90
C ASN A 81 11.42 26.01 18.56
N CYS A 82 11.20 25.35 17.43
CA CYS A 82 11.29 25.96 16.10
C CYS A 82 9.92 26.16 15.48
N ARG A 83 9.16 25.07 15.26
CA ARG A 83 7.84 25.05 14.59
C ARG A 83 7.76 25.84 13.29
N ALA A 84 8.90 26.17 12.67
CA ALA A 84 8.94 26.89 11.41
C ALA A 84 8.22 26.08 10.32
N ARG A 85 7.49 26.79 9.47
CA ARG A 85 6.91 26.21 8.27
C ARG A 85 7.98 26.11 7.19
N ILE A 86 8.08 24.94 6.60
CA ILE A 86 8.98 24.63 5.47
C ILE A 86 8.07 24.36 4.28
N ASP A 87 8.18 25.18 3.24
CA ASP A 87 7.46 24.95 1.99
C ASP A 87 8.35 24.13 1.05
N TRP A 88 7.80 23.01 0.59
CA TRP A 88 8.45 22.07 -0.33
C TRP A 88 7.73 22.06 -1.65
N GLU A 89 8.50 21.86 -2.71
CA GLU A 89 7.99 21.62 -4.06
C GLU A 89 8.69 20.40 -4.63
N ILE A 90 7.91 19.46 -5.12
CA ILE A 90 8.41 18.23 -5.73
C ILE A 90 7.78 18.04 -7.11
N ASP A 91 8.54 17.44 -8.02
CA ASP A 91 8.02 16.96 -9.29
C ASP A 91 7.59 15.51 -9.16
N LEU A 92 6.28 15.26 -9.21
CA LEU A 92 5.69 13.93 -9.02
C LEU A 92 6.18 12.91 -10.05
N THR A 93 6.61 13.35 -11.23
CA THR A 93 7.11 12.46 -12.30
C THR A 93 8.55 12.03 -12.09
N LYS A 94 9.27 12.68 -11.16
CA LYS A 94 10.67 12.39 -10.83
C LYS A 94 10.82 11.61 -9.52
N LEU A 95 9.73 11.30 -8.85
CA LEU A 95 9.80 10.46 -7.66
C LEU A 95 10.40 9.08 -7.99
N PRO A 96 11.28 8.56 -7.14
CA PRO A 96 11.85 7.24 -7.34
C PRO A 96 10.78 6.17 -7.34
N VAL A 97 10.78 5.31 -8.37
CA VAL A 97 9.81 4.21 -8.50
C VAL A 97 10.55 2.89 -8.31
N ARG A 98 10.14 2.13 -7.32
CA ARG A 98 10.60 0.77 -7.08
C ARG A 98 9.67 -0.22 -7.77
N LYS A 99 10.20 -0.99 -8.70
CA LYS A 99 9.47 -2.07 -9.38
C LYS A 99 9.59 -3.37 -8.59
N LEU A 100 8.62 -4.28 -8.75
CA LEU A 100 8.79 -5.64 -8.27
C LEU A 100 10.05 -6.27 -8.87
N SER A 101 10.86 -6.91 -8.03
CA SER A 101 11.93 -7.78 -8.51
C SER A 101 11.33 -8.97 -9.29
N GLU A 102 12.13 -9.67 -10.09
CA GLU A 102 11.66 -10.87 -10.79
C GLU A 102 11.15 -11.94 -9.82
N GLU A 103 11.83 -12.10 -8.68
CA GLU A 103 11.43 -13.02 -7.62
C GLU A 103 10.09 -12.59 -6.98
N SER A 104 9.95 -11.31 -6.63
CA SER A 104 8.71 -10.77 -6.08
C SER A 104 7.55 -10.89 -7.07
N ARG A 105 7.82 -10.65 -8.36
CA ARG A 105 6.82 -10.81 -9.42
C ARG A 105 6.35 -12.27 -9.52
N ALA A 106 7.28 -13.22 -9.51
CA ALA A 106 6.95 -14.65 -9.57
C ALA A 106 6.13 -15.09 -8.34
N ALA A 107 6.51 -14.66 -7.13
CA ALA A 107 5.79 -14.95 -5.90
C ALA A 107 4.38 -14.33 -5.89
N PHE A 108 4.24 -13.09 -6.40
CA PHE A 108 2.94 -12.43 -6.53
C PHE A 108 2.01 -13.18 -7.49
N VAL A 109 2.48 -13.51 -8.70
CA VAL A 109 1.72 -14.26 -9.72
C VAL A 109 1.41 -15.68 -9.22
N GLY A 110 2.30 -16.30 -8.46
CA GLY A 110 2.15 -17.62 -7.85
C GLY A 110 1.17 -17.68 -6.67
N GLY A 111 0.46 -16.58 -6.37
CA GLY A 111 -0.59 -16.56 -5.33
C GLY A 111 -0.38 -15.47 -4.27
N ASN A 112 0.45 -14.48 -4.55
CA ASN A 112 0.73 -13.37 -3.62
C ASN A 112 1.17 -13.88 -2.24
N ARG A 113 2.17 -14.77 -2.23
CA ARG A 113 2.68 -15.42 -1.03
C ARG A 113 4.20 -15.28 -0.98
N PHE A 114 4.69 -14.66 0.07
CA PHE A 114 6.09 -14.45 0.38
C PHE A 114 6.43 -15.14 1.68
N GLU A 115 7.66 -15.58 1.85
CA GLU A 115 8.10 -16.26 3.06
C GLU A 115 9.39 -15.64 3.60
N THR A 116 9.47 -15.53 4.92
CA THR A 116 10.67 -15.12 5.64
C THR A 116 10.78 -15.86 6.96
N THR A 117 11.90 -15.69 7.67
CA THR A 117 12.11 -16.28 9.00
C THR A 117 12.42 -15.20 10.00
N LEU A 118 11.65 -15.15 11.07
CA LEU A 118 11.83 -14.18 12.17
C LEU A 118 13.19 -14.38 12.86
N PRO A 119 13.98 -13.32 13.06
CA PRO A 119 15.31 -13.44 13.63
C PRO A 119 15.34 -13.90 15.09
N ASP A 120 14.40 -13.46 15.92
CA ASP A 120 14.36 -13.80 17.35
C ASP A 120 13.50 -15.05 17.60
N ALA A 121 12.29 -15.08 17.07
CA ALA A 121 11.38 -16.21 17.25
C ALA A 121 11.78 -17.46 16.45
N GLY A 122 12.62 -17.33 15.43
CA GLY A 122 13.08 -18.44 14.56
C GLY A 122 11.98 -19.11 13.74
N LYS A 123 10.78 -18.53 13.69
CA LYS A 123 9.63 -19.08 12.98
C LYS A 123 9.55 -18.59 11.55
N LYS A 124 9.16 -19.50 10.64
CA LYS A 124 8.81 -19.11 9.27
C LYS A 124 7.46 -18.40 9.27
N VAL A 125 7.39 -17.31 8.51
CA VAL A 125 6.18 -16.51 8.34
C VAL A 125 5.89 -16.38 6.86
N ALA A 126 4.65 -16.68 6.48
CA ALA A 126 4.14 -16.39 5.15
C ALA A 126 3.29 -15.11 5.20
N PHE A 127 3.51 -14.21 4.23
CA PHE A 127 2.81 -12.93 4.16
C PHE A 127 2.45 -12.57 2.71
N LYS A 128 1.66 -11.54 2.54
CA LYS A 128 1.21 -11.04 1.23
C LYS A 128 1.48 -9.56 1.04
N LEU A 129 1.56 -9.13 -0.22
CA LEU A 129 1.47 -7.74 -0.62
C LEU A 129 0.01 -7.28 -0.61
N LEU A 130 -0.21 -6.00 -0.30
CA LEU A 130 -1.54 -5.41 -0.26
C LEU A 130 -2.03 -5.03 -1.66
N THR A 131 -3.29 -5.34 -1.91
CA THR A 131 -4.00 -5.00 -3.15
C THR A 131 -5.09 -3.96 -2.90
N GLY A 132 -5.77 -3.50 -3.94
CA GLY A 132 -6.91 -2.61 -3.80
C GLY A 132 -8.05 -3.20 -2.95
N ASP A 133 -8.28 -4.52 -3.05
CA ASP A 133 -9.26 -5.21 -2.19
C ASP A 133 -8.88 -5.16 -0.72
N ASP A 134 -7.58 -5.16 -0.43
CA ASP A 134 -7.04 -5.05 0.92
C ASP A 134 -7.12 -3.60 1.42
N GLU A 135 -6.77 -2.64 0.57
CA GLU A 135 -6.81 -1.21 0.88
C GLU A 135 -8.19 -0.75 1.38
N ARG A 136 -9.27 -1.26 0.77
CA ARG A 136 -10.65 -0.97 1.21
C ARG A 136 -10.94 -1.39 2.65
N LYS A 137 -10.22 -2.37 3.19
CA LYS A 137 -10.42 -2.90 4.55
C LYS A 137 -9.59 -2.16 5.61
N LEU A 138 -8.49 -1.50 5.21
CA LEU A 138 -7.60 -0.79 6.13
C LEU A 138 -8.30 0.28 6.99
N PRO A 139 -9.20 1.14 6.47
CA PRO A 139 -9.89 2.13 7.29
C PRO A 139 -10.75 1.52 8.42
N ALA A 140 -11.31 0.33 8.19
CA ALA A 140 -12.06 -0.38 9.23
C ALA A 140 -11.12 -0.95 10.30
N LEU A 141 -9.96 -1.47 9.91
CA LEU A 141 -8.92 -1.94 10.83
C LEU A 141 -8.40 -0.82 11.71
N GLN A 142 -8.07 0.34 11.14
CA GLN A 142 -7.61 1.52 11.88
C GLN A 142 -8.64 1.98 12.92
N ARG A 143 -9.93 2.00 12.57
CA ARG A 143 -11.00 2.38 13.51
C ARG A 143 -11.21 1.36 14.63
N SER A 144 -11.01 0.07 14.36
CA SER A 144 -11.22 -0.99 15.34
C SER A 144 -10.06 -1.15 16.32
N ALA A 145 -8.86 -0.69 15.99
CA ALA A 145 -7.65 -0.85 16.80
C ALA A 145 -6.71 0.36 16.66
N PRO A 146 -7.14 1.57 17.10
CA PRO A 146 -6.34 2.79 16.93
C PRO A 146 -4.99 2.72 17.67
N ASP A 147 -4.97 2.09 18.84
CA ASP A 147 -3.78 1.97 19.71
C ASP A 147 -2.89 0.75 19.36
N LYS A 148 -3.33 -0.09 18.42
CA LYS A 148 -2.66 -1.34 18.02
C LYS A 148 -2.51 -1.42 16.49
N LEU A 149 -2.26 -0.29 15.84
CA LEU A 149 -2.24 -0.22 14.38
C LEU A 149 -1.18 -1.15 13.79
N LEU A 150 0.03 -1.17 14.35
CA LEU A 150 1.12 -2.02 13.87
C LEU A 150 0.72 -3.50 13.90
N SER A 151 0.30 -4.01 15.07
CA SER A 151 -0.10 -5.43 15.19
C SER A 151 -1.31 -5.77 14.32
N ALA A 152 -2.24 -4.83 14.10
CA ALA A 152 -3.37 -5.01 13.20
C ALA A 152 -2.92 -5.13 11.72
N VAL A 153 -1.97 -4.30 11.29
CA VAL A 153 -1.39 -4.36 9.94
C VAL A 153 -0.59 -5.65 9.76
N LEU A 154 0.25 -6.03 10.73
CA LEU A 154 0.98 -7.29 10.70
C LEU A 154 0.02 -8.48 10.60
N ALA A 155 -1.02 -8.54 11.46
CA ALA A 155 -2.00 -9.61 11.46
C ALA A 155 -2.79 -9.70 10.14
N TYR A 156 -2.93 -8.59 9.44
CA TYR A 156 -3.61 -8.52 8.15
C TYR A 156 -2.73 -8.98 6.98
N ARG A 157 -1.44 -8.62 6.99
CA ARG A 157 -0.49 -9.02 5.94
C ARG A 157 0.02 -10.46 6.14
N VAL A 158 0.22 -10.89 7.38
CA VAL A 158 0.69 -12.25 7.68
C VAL A 158 -0.42 -13.26 7.42
N LEU A 159 -0.15 -14.22 6.54
CA LEU A 159 -1.06 -15.32 6.19
C LEU A 159 -0.95 -16.45 7.22
N GLU A 160 0.27 -16.94 7.46
CA GLU A 160 0.56 -18.10 8.28
C GLU A 160 1.87 -17.90 9.05
N ILE A 161 1.98 -18.57 10.18
CA ILE A 161 3.20 -18.66 10.99
C ILE A 161 3.41 -20.13 11.32
N ASP A 162 4.61 -20.67 11.06
CA ASP A 162 4.92 -22.07 11.30
C ASP A 162 4.73 -22.45 12.77
N GLY A 163 3.96 -23.54 12.99
CA GLY A 163 3.63 -24.04 14.33
C GLY A 163 2.73 -23.11 15.15
N VAL A 164 2.01 -22.16 14.54
CA VAL A 164 1.05 -21.29 15.23
C VAL A 164 -0.33 -21.42 14.59
N ASP A 165 -1.32 -21.82 15.39
CA ASP A 165 -2.70 -21.91 14.94
C ASP A 165 -3.27 -20.57 14.51
N ALA A 166 -4.18 -20.59 13.51
CA ALA A 166 -4.82 -19.38 12.99
C ALA A 166 -5.50 -18.53 14.09
N LYS A 167 -6.04 -19.17 15.12
CA LYS A 167 -6.66 -18.48 16.26
C LYS A 167 -5.63 -17.80 17.18
N ALA A 168 -4.44 -18.37 17.30
CA ALA A 168 -3.35 -17.85 18.11
C ALA A 168 -2.49 -16.83 17.36
N LYS A 169 -2.60 -16.76 16.02
CA LYS A 169 -1.78 -15.88 15.17
C LYS A 169 -1.77 -14.43 15.62
N ARG A 170 -2.93 -13.87 15.92
CA ARG A 170 -3.03 -12.48 16.35
C ARG A 170 -2.28 -12.23 17.66
N GLN A 171 -2.48 -13.08 18.64
CA GLN A 171 -1.79 -12.97 19.93
C GLN A 171 -0.28 -13.11 19.75
N PHE A 172 0.17 -14.07 18.96
CA PHE A 172 1.59 -14.23 18.64
C PHE A 172 2.21 -12.97 18.04
N LEU A 173 1.50 -12.31 17.10
CA LEU A 173 1.98 -11.07 16.48
C LEU A 173 1.94 -9.87 17.45
N GLU A 174 1.02 -9.85 18.41
CA GLU A 174 1.00 -8.84 19.48
C GLU A 174 2.15 -9.04 20.48
N ASP A 175 2.62 -10.27 20.66
CA ASP A 175 3.70 -10.65 21.59
C ASP A 175 5.11 -10.68 20.92
N LEU A 176 5.21 -10.30 19.64
CA LEU A 176 6.51 -10.21 18.95
C LEU A 176 7.45 -9.21 19.65
N THR A 177 8.74 -9.53 19.61
CA THR A 177 9.75 -8.53 19.91
C THR A 177 9.68 -7.38 18.89
N MET A 178 10.07 -6.16 19.28
CA MET A 178 10.14 -5.05 18.32
C MET A 178 11.08 -5.37 17.16
N ARG A 179 12.16 -6.12 17.41
CA ARG A 179 13.10 -6.54 16.38
C ARG A 179 12.45 -7.44 15.33
N ASP A 180 11.63 -8.41 15.74
CA ASP A 180 10.89 -9.26 14.80
C ASP A 180 9.79 -8.47 14.06
N ALA A 181 9.14 -7.53 14.73
CA ALA A 181 8.13 -6.68 14.13
C ALA A 181 8.73 -5.72 13.08
N ASP A 182 9.83 -5.04 13.42
CA ASP A 182 10.55 -4.15 12.49
C ASP A 182 11.10 -4.95 11.30
N PHE A 183 11.68 -6.12 11.56
CA PHE A 183 12.15 -7.02 10.52
C PHE A 183 11.03 -7.42 9.54
N LEU A 184 9.82 -7.71 10.03
CA LEU A 184 8.68 -8.01 9.16
C LEU A 184 8.28 -6.80 8.30
N VAL A 185 8.29 -5.60 8.86
CA VAL A 185 7.99 -4.37 8.11
C VAL A 185 9.03 -4.16 7.00
N ASP A 186 10.32 -4.32 7.33
CA ASP A 186 11.40 -4.21 6.35
C ASP A 186 11.27 -5.26 5.23
N GLU A 187 10.90 -6.50 5.58
CA GLU A 187 10.67 -7.57 4.59
C GLU A 187 9.47 -7.26 3.70
N PHE A 188 8.40 -6.70 4.25
CA PHE A 188 7.27 -6.23 3.43
C PHE A 188 7.72 -5.18 2.42
N ASP A 189 8.48 -4.19 2.88
CA ASP A 189 8.95 -3.10 2.02
C ASP A 189 9.98 -3.58 1.00
N ARG A 190 10.81 -4.56 1.36
CA ARG A 190 11.83 -5.12 0.47
C ARG A 190 11.24 -5.79 -0.77
N VAL A 191 10.11 -6.48 -0.63
CA VAL A 191 9.50 -7.24 -1.73
C VAL A 191 8.40 -6.47 -2.46
N ASP A 192 7.96 -5.31 -1.92
CA ASP A 192 6.88 -4.49 -2.47
C ASP A 192 7.37 -3.58 -3.60
N CYS A 193 6.43 -3.09 -4.39
CA CYS A 193 6.62 -2.04 -5.38
C CYS A 193 5.99 -0.73 -4.92
N GLY A 194 6.30 0.35 -5.60
CA GLY A 194 5.64 1.63 -5.35
C GLY A 194 6.55 2.83 -5.54
N VAL A 195 6.08 3.96 -5.08
CA VAL A 195 6.81 5.23 -5.14
C VAL A 195 7.48 5.48 -3.79
N ASP A 196 8.78 5.77 -3.81
CA ASP A 196 9.47 6.23 -2.63
C ASP A 196 9.11 7.71 -2.40
N THR A 197 8.43 7.95 -1.29
CA THR A 197 8.03 9.29 -0.86
C THR A 197 8.89 9.83 0.27
N THR A 198 10.01 9.17 0.58
CA THR A 198 10.98 9.65 1.57
C THR A 198 11.67 10.90 1.05
N ILE A 199 11.60 11.97 1.81
CA ILE A 199 12.26 13.25 1.51
C ILE A 199 13.43 13.38 2.48
N GLU A 200 14.65 13.38 1.95
CA GLU A 200 15.89 13.62 2.71
C GLU A 200 16.33 15.08 2.62
#